data_c2e57ba3dfed1cd3207c0b1c033ebfdf
#
_entry.id   c2e57ba3dfed1cd3207c0b1c033ebfdf
#
_cell.length_a   1.000
_cell.length_b   1.000
_cell.length_c   1.000
_cell.angle_alpha   90.00
_cell.angle_beta   90.00
_cell.angle_gamma   90.00
#
_symmetry.space_group_name_H-M   'P 1'
#
loop_
_entity.id
_entity.type
_entity.pdbx_description
1 polymer ?
#
loop_
_entity_poly.entity_id
_entity_poly.type
_entity_poly.pdbx_seq_one_letter_code
_entity_poly.pdbx_strand_id
1 'polypeptide(L)'
;IQITSETTFSYMLENENWFNAFFVFPLAKLINFLTPYVGVALSVSIVTLLVHCITLVFTIKSTVMTQKMQVIQPEMNRITKKYEGKTDERSQMAQAQEMQRLYKEHGINPFSAILSSFIQLPIIMAIYLSVQRGESVVEGTLWGLSLKQTPLSGILNGEWLYLVIFVFMALCQIGSMMLPQFLANHRAKKEA
;
A
#
# COMPACT_ATOMS: atom_id res chain seq x y z
N ILE A 1 22.73 4.80 4.37
CA ILE A 1 23.83 3.97 3.83
C ILE A 1 23.28 3.19 2.64
N GLN A 2 24.07 3.11 1.56
CA GLN A 2 23.73 2.29 0.38
C GLN A 2 24.03 0.81 0.71
N ILE A 3 23.15 -0.09 0.33
CA ILE A 3 23.30 -1.51 0.61
C ILE A 3 23.90 -2.19 -0.62
N THR A 4 25.16 -2.58 -0.50
CA THR A 4 25.92 -3.27 -1.54
C THR A 4 25.92 -4.78 -1.32
N SER A 5 26.51 -5.54 -2.26
CA SER A 5 26.71 -6.96 -2.10
C SER A 5 27.60 -7.33 -0.89
N GLU A 6 28.52 -6.45 -0.52
CA GLU A 6 29.48 -6.66 0.58
C GLU A 6 28.95 -6.20 1.95
N THR A 7 27.84 -5.45 1.99
CA THR A 7 27.25 -4.98 3.24
C THR A 7 26.81 -6.17 4.11
N THR A 8 27.31 -6.22 5.35
CA THR A 8 27.03 -7.30 6.30
C THR A 8 25.92 -6.91 7.28
N PHE A 9 25.16 -7.88 7.75
CA PHE A 9 24.07 -7.65 8.74
C PHE A 9 24.58 -7.03 10.04
N SER A 10 25.75 -7.46 10.53
CA SER A 10 26.38 -6.90 11.74
C SER A 10 26.68 -5.41 11.56
N TYR A 11 27.20 -5.01 10.40
CA TYR A 11 27.47 -3.60 10.08
C TYR A 11 26.18 -2.76 10.09
N MET A 12 25.07 -3.31 9.59
CA MET A 12 23.78 -2.62 9.61
C MET A 12 23.22 -2.46 11.04
N LEU A 13 23.41 -3.44 11.91
CA LEU A 13 22.98 -3.38 13.32
C LEU A 13 23.74 -2.33 14.11
N GLU A 14 25.03 -2.12 13.82
CA GLU A 14 25.87 -1.17 14.52
C GLU A 14 25.68 0.26 14.04
N ASN A 15 25.42 0.47 12.76
CA ASN A 15 25.43 1.79 12.12
C ASN A 15 24.04 2.30 11.74
N GLU A 16 23.00 1.48 11.81
CA GLU A 16 21.64 1.82 11.38
C GLU A 16 20.60 1.39 12.44
N ASN A 17 19.37 1.88 12.28
CA ASN A 17 18.26 1.50 13.15
C ASN A 17 17.89 0.01 12.97
N TRP A 18 17.45 -0.64 14.05
CA TRP A 18 16.98 -2.03 14.03
C TRP A 18 15.98 -2.34 12.91
N PHE A 19 15.12 -1.39 12.58
CA PHE A 19 14.15 -1.52 11.48
C PHE A 19 14.85 -1.69 10.12
N ASN A 20 15.89 -0.89 9.86
CA ASN A 20 16.67 -0.98 8.63
C ASN A 20 17.44 -2.30 8.54
N ALA A 21 18.01 -2.77 9.64
CA ALA A 21 18.76 -4.02 9.68
C ALA A 21 17.83 -5.24 9.46
N PHE A 22 16.67 -5.29 10.11
CA PHE A 22 15.79 -6.47 10.04
C PHE A 22 14.85 -6.50 8.84
N PHE A 23 14.41 -5.34 8.34
CA PHE A 23 13.42 -5.27 7.25
C PHE A 23 14.03 -4.78 5.93
N VAL A 24 14.77 -3.67 5.96
CA VAL A 24 15.28 -3.06 4.73
C VAL A 24 16.46 -3.84 4.14
N PHE A 25 17.39 -4.27 4.98
CA PHE A 25 18.58 -4.98 4.54
C PHE A 25 18.30 -6.30 3.81
N PRO A 26 17.49 -7.24 4.33
CA PRO A 26 17.23 -8.49 3.63
C PRO A 26 16.49 -8.27 2.30
N LEU A 27 15.56 -7.29 2.26
CA LEU A 27 14.84 -6.96 1.03
C LEU A 27 15.76 -6.36 -0.02
N ALA A 28 16.60 -5.38 0.35
CA ALA A 28 17.56 -4.78 -0.56
C ALA A 28 18.58 -5.81 -1.08
N LYS A 29 19.06 -6.70 -0.21
CA LYS A 29 19.97 -7.77 -0.61
C LYS A 29 19.32 -8.77 -1.56
N LEU A 30 18.05 -9.08 -1.36
CA LEU A 30 17.30 -9.95 -2.27
C LEU A 30 17.08 -9.28 -3.64
N ILE A 31 16.80 -7.98 -3.67
CA ILE A 31 16.71 -7.20 -4.92
C ILE A 31 18.04 -7.23 -5.64
N ASN A 32 19.16 -6.91 -4.96
CA ASN A 32 20.50 -6.92 -5.56
C ASN A 32 20.87 -8.31 -6.08
N PHE A 33 20.49 -9.37 -5.40
CA PHE A 33 20.75 -10.75 -5.84
C PHE A 33 19.96 -11.11 -7.11
N LEU A 34 18.71 -10.69 -7.22
CA LEU A 34 17.84 -11.01 -8.36
C LEU A 34 18.15 -10.15 -9.60
N THR A 35 18.63 -8.94 -9.41
CA THR A 35 18.84 -7.95 -10.49
C THR A 35 19.69 -8.46 -11.66
N PRO A 36 20.83 -9.14 -11.46
CA PRO A 36 21.64 -9.65 -12.58
C PRO A 36 20.93 -10.72 -13.42
N TYR A 37 19.93 -11.41 -12.85
CA TYR A 37 19.21 -12.49 -13.56
C TYR A 37 17.97 -12.00 -14.31
N VAL A 38 17.21 -11.09 -13.73
CA VAL A 38 15.89 -10.68 -14.26
C VAL A 38 15.76 -9.18 -14.53
N GLY A 39 16.79 -8.41 -14.20
CA GLY A 39 16.77 -6.95 -14.31
C GLY A 39 16.09 -6.26 -13.13
N VAL A 40 16.29 -4.94 -12.99
CA VAL A 40 15.88 -4.16 -11.82
C VAL A 40 14.36 -4.18 -11.61
N ALA A 41 13.58 -3.90 -12.66
CA ALA A 41 12.13 -3.80 -12.55
C ALA A 41 11.47 -5.11 -12.10
N LEU A 42 11.89 -6.25 -12.67
CA LEU A 42 11.36 -7.56 -12.29
C LEU A 42 11.82 -7.97 -10.90
N SER A 43 13.06 -7.66 -10.51
CA SER A 43 13.56 -7.94 -9.16
C SER A 43 12.74 -7.23 -8.09
N VAL A 44 12.50 -5.93 -8.27
CA VAL A 44 11.66 -5.13 -7.36
C VAL A 44 10.23 -5.67 -7.34
N SER A 45 9.66 -6.01 -8.50
CA SER A 45 8.30 -6.56 -8.60
C SER A 45 8.16 -7.90 -7.88
N ILE A 46 9.12 -8.82 -8.06
CA ILE A 46 9.14 -10.14 -7.42
C ILE A 46 9.25 -10.00 -5.89
N VAL A 47 10.17 -9.17 -5.42
CA VAL A 47 10.36 -8.95 -3.97
C VAL A 47 9.14 -8.29 -3.36
N THR A 48 8.55 -7.30 -4.03
CA THR A 48 7.32 -6.65 -3.58
C THR A 48 6.14 -7.63 -3.53
N LEU A 49 5.99 -8.49 -4.54
CA LEU A 49 4.97 -9.53 -4.56
C LEU A 49 5.14 -10.53 -3.40
N LEU A 50 6.38 -10.96 -3.15
CA LEU A 50 6.71 -11.87 -2.06
C LEU A 50 6.34 -11.26 -0.70
N VAL A 51 6.72 -10.00 -0.44
CA VAL A 51 6.34 -9.28 0.78
C VAL A 51 4.82 -9.17 0.90
N HIS A 52 4.12 -8.88 -0.20
CA HIS A 52 2.65 -8.80 -0.20
C HIS A 52 2.01 -10.16 0.09
N CYS A 53 2.52 -11.26 -0.46
CA CYS A 53 2.03 -12.61 -0.16
C CYS A 53 2.19 -12.95 1.33
N ILE A 54 3.33 -12.64 1.92
CA ILE A 54 3.57 -12.85 3.36
C ILE A 54 2.60 -11.97 4.17
N THR A 55 2.49 -10.70 3.82
CA THR A 55 1.60 -9.74 4.50
C THR A 55 0.14 -10.17 4.42
N LEU A 56 -0.28 -10.75 3.28
CA LEU A 56 -1.65 -11.19 3.06
C LEU A 56 -2.07 -12.25 4.09
N VAL A 57 -1.18 -13.16 4.45
CA VAL A 57 -1.45 -14.18 5.48
C VAL A 57 -1.79 -13.52 6.82
N PHE A 58 -1.07 -12.46 7.19
CA PHE A 58 -1.31 -11.73 8.44
C PHE A 58 -2.54 -10.81 8.37
N THR A 59 -2.87 -10.29 7.19
CA THR A 59 -3.94 -9.31 7.00
C THR A 59 -5.28 -9.90 6.54
N ILE A 60 -5.37 -11.21 6.30
CA ILE A 60 -6.62 -11.87 5.87
C ILE A 60 -7.80 -11.50 6.77
N LYS A 61 -7.64 -11.60 8.10
CA LYS A 61 -8.72 -11.28 9.06
C LYS A 61 -9.17 -9.83 8.93
N SER A 62 -8.22 -8.92 8.74
CA SER A 62 -8.47 -7.50 8.60
C SER A 62 -9.14 -7.18 7.26
N THR A 63 -8.73 -7.85 6.18
CA THR A 63 -9.34 -7.72 4.85
C THR A 63 -10.80 -8.18 4.86
N VAL A 64 -11.10 -9.31 5.52
CA VAL A 64 -12.48 -9.79 5.69
C VAL A 64 -13.33 -8.78 6.46
N MET A 65 -12.79 -8.14 7.51
CA MET A 65 -13.49 -7.08 8.26
C MET A 65 -13.76 -5.86 7.37
N THR A 66 -12.80 -5.45 6.56
CA THR A 66 -12.98 -4.34 5.60
C THR A 66 -14.07 -4.65 4.57
N GLN A 67 -14.12 -5.88 4.07
CA GLN A 67 -15.18 -6.31 3.15
C GLN A 67 -16.56 -6.28 3.83
N LYS A 68 -16.66 -6.74 5.08
CA LYS A 68 -17.91 -6.64 5.86
C LYS A 68 -18.35 -5.19 6.04
N MET A 69 -17.42 -4.26 6.32
CA MET A 69 -17.72 -2.84 6.38
C MET A 69 -18.27 -2.29 5.06
N GLN A 70 -17.75 -2.74 3.93
CA GLN A 70 -18.27 -2.34 2.61
C GLN A 70 -19.71 -2.82 2.38
N VAL A 71 -20.06 -4.00 2.86
CA VAL A 71 -21.42 -4.55 2.75
C VAL A 71 -22.42 -3.70 3.54
N ILE A 72 -22.07 -3.24 4.74
CA ILE A 72 -22.95 -2.41 5.58
C ILE A 72 -22.87 -0.91 5.25
N GLN A 73 -22.05 -0.52 4.28
CA GLN A 73 -21.89 0.89 3.87
C GLN A 73 -23.22 1.59 3.56
N PRO A 74 -24.20 0.99 2.85
CA PRO A 74 -25.50 1.62 2.60
C PRO A 74 -26.27 1.88 3.89
N GLU A 75 -26.19 1.02 4.89
CA GLU A 75 -26.84 1.22 6.20
C GLU A 75 -26.15 2.32 6.99
N MET A 76 -24.82 2.36 6.99
CA MET A 76 -24.03 3.44 7.56
C MET A 76 -24.41 4.80 6.95
N ASN A 77 -24.56 4.85 5.64
CA ASN A 77 -24.96 6.07 4.93
C ASN A 77 -26.39 6.50 5.30
N ARG A 78 -27.31 5.55 5.54
CA ARG A 78 -28.67 5.86 6.03
C ARG A 78 -28.64 6.48 7.43
N ILE A 79 -27.83 5.92 8.34
CA ILE A 79 -27.66 6.48 9.68
C ILE A 79 -27.07 7.89 9.57
N THR A 80 -26.00 8.08 8.79
CA THR A 80 -25.37 9.39 8.60
C THR A 80 -26.36 10.43 8.07
N LYS A 81 -27.15 10.09 7.04
CA LYS A 81 -28.18 10.98 6.49
C LYS A 81 -29.29 11.32 7.47
N LYS A 82 -29.70 10.39 8.36
CA LYS A 82 -30.72 10.60 9.40
C LYS A 82 -30.32 11.72 10.37
N TYR A 83 -29.03 11.87 10.61
CA TYR A 83 -28.47 12.85 11.54
C TYR A 83 -27.80 14.03 10.81
N GLU A 84 -27.84 14.06 9.49
CA GLU A 84 -27.29 15.17 8.68
C GLU A 84 -27.97 16.49 9.04
N GLY A 85 -27.15 17.52 9.29
CA GLY A 85 -27.65 18.85 9.69
C GLY A 85 -28.01 19.01 11.18
N LYS A 86 -27.93 17.94 11.98
CA LYS A 86 -28.14 18.00 13.44
C LYS A 86 -26.80 18.15 14.14
N THR A 87 -26.52 19.33 14.65
CA THR A 87 -25.23 19.66 15.32
C THR A 87 -25.30 19.56 16.84
N ASP A 88 -26.49 19.25 17.41
CA ASP A 88 -26.67 19.11 18.84
C ASP A 88 -25.97 17.86 19.40
N GLU A 89 -25.41 17.97 20.58
CA GLU A 89 -24.60 16.95 21.23
C GLU A 89 -25.39 15.63 21.42
N ARG A 90 -26.71 15.72 21.69
CA ARG A 90 -27.56 14.54 21.79
C ARG A 90 -27.70 13.77 20.49
N SER A 91 -27.84 14.47 19.37
CA SER A 91 -27.91 13.83 18.03
C SER A 91 -26.61 13.18 17.63
N GLN A 92 -25.49 13.79 17.95
CA GLN A 92 -24.16 13.20 17.71
C GLN A 92 -23.95 11.93 18.53
N MET A 93 -24.32 11.94 19.82
CA MET A 93 -24.27 10.75 20.66
C MET A 93 -25.21 9.65 20.17
N ALA A 94 -26.43 9.99 19.75
CA ALA A 94 -27.38 9.03 19.20
C ALA A 94 -26.87 8.40 17.89
N GLN A 95 -26.29 9.19 17.00
CA GLN A 95 -25.65 8.70 15.76
C GLN A 95 -24.51 7.72 16.08
N ALA A 96 -23.63 8.08 17.02
CA ALA A 96 -22.53 7.22 17.44
C ALA A 96 -23.03 5.90 18.04
N GLN A 97 -24.09 5.92 18.84
CA GLN A 97 -24.70 4.73 19.41
C GLN A 97 -25.34 3.84 18.34
N GLU A 98 -26.11 4.40 17.40
CA GLU A 98 -26.69 3.63 16.29
C GLU A 98 -25.61 3.01 15.42
N MET A 99 -24.52 3.74 15.12
CA MET A 99 -23.40 3.23 14.36
C MET A 99 -22.68 2.09 15.11
N GLN A 100 -22.46 2.25 16.42
CA GLN A 100 -21.86 1.21 17.24
C GLN A 100 -22.74 -0.05 17.33
N ARG A 101 -24.07 0.13 17.39
CA ARG A 101 -25.03 -0.98 17.38
C ARG A 101 -24.96 -1.73 16.06
N LEU A 102 -24.95 -1.04 14.92
CA LEU A 102 -24.81 -1.62 13.60
C LEU A 102 -23.54 -2.47 13.50
N TYR A 103 -22.40 -1.97 13.98
CA TYR A 103 -21.14 -2.72 14.00
C TYR A 103 -21.24 -3.99 14.86
N LYS A 104 -21.88 -3.91 16.03
CA LYS A 104 -22.08 -5.06 16.91
C LYS A 104 -22.99 -6.11 16.30
N GLU A 105 -24.09 -5.71 15.68
CA GLU A 105 -25.06 -6.61 15.03
C GLU A 105 -24.40 -7.42 13.88
N HIS A 106 -23.46 -6.81 13.14
CA HIS A 106 -22.72 -7.47 12.06
C HIS A 106 -21.39 -8.10 12.50
N GLY A 107 -21.08 -8.06 13.80
CA GLY A 107 -19.81 -8.59 14.32
C GLY A 107 -18.58 -7.91 13.74
N ILE A 108 -18.66 -6.61 13.47
CA ILE A 108 -17.60 -5.80 12.88
C ILE A 108 -16.89 -5.02 13.96
N ASN A 109 -15.56 -5.13 13.97
CA ASN A 109 -14.72 -4.27 14.79
C ASN A 109 -14.08 -3.18 13.90
N PRO A 110 -14.54 -1.91 13.99
CA PRO A 110 -14.00 -0.82 13.17
C PRO A 110 -12.52 -0.57 13.42
N PHE A 111 -12.04 -0.90 14.61
CA PHE A 111 -10.62 -0.76 14.97
C PHE A 111 -9.71 -1.70 14.18
N SER A 112 -10.23 -2.84 13.74
CA SER A 112 -9.49 -3.81 12.91
C SER A 112 -9.08 -3.23 11.54
N ALA A 113 -9.93 -2.39 10.93
CA ALA A 113 -9.61 -1.73 9.67
C ALA A 113 -8.50 -0.68 9.83
N ILE A 114 -8.54 0.09 10.93
CA ILE A 114 -7.51 1.07 11.27
C ILE A 114 -6.18 0.36 11.55
N LEU A 115 -6.21 -0.73 12.31
CA LEU A 115 -5.01 -1.52 12.63
C LEU A 115 -4.33 -2.07 11.36
N SER A 116 -5.12 -2.48 10.37
CA SER A 116 -4.60 -2.93 9.07
C SER A 116 -3.80 -1.85 8.36
N SER A 117 -4.30 -0.62 8.37
CA SER A 117 -3.60 0.52 7.77
C SER A 117 -2.28 0.83 8.49
N PHE A 118 -2.26 0.70 9.82
CA PHE A 118 -1.02 0.87 10.60
C PHE A 118 0.02 -0.22 10.32
N ILE A 119 -0.39 -1.45 10.09
CA ILE A 119 0.53 -2.54 9.70
C ILE A 119 1.09 -2.30 8.29
N GLN A 120 0.30 -1.72 7.40
CA GLN A 120 0.72 -1.44 6.03
C GLN A 120 1.83 -0.38 5.94
N LEU A 121 1.84 0.64 6.82
CA LEU A 121 2.82 1.72 6.79
C LEU A 121 4.28 1.24 6.94
N PRO A 122 4.65 0.42 7.94
CA PRO A 122 6.01 -0.10 8.04
C PRO A 122 6.43 -0.94 6.83
N ILE A 123 5.50 -1.68 6.23
CA ILE A 123 5.77 -2.54 5.07
C ILE A 123 6.08 -1.68 3.84
N ILE A 124 5.27 -0.67 3.56
CA ILE A 124 5.53 0.27 2.47
C ILE A 124 6.86 0.98 2.68
N MET A 125 7.14 1.41 3.92
CA MET A 125 8.41 2.06 4.26
C MET A 125 9.61 1.12 4.05
N ALA A 126 9.50 -0.15 4.45
CA ALA A 126 10.55 -1.13 4.26
C ALA A 126 10.85 -1.37 2.77
N ILE A 127 9.82 -1.55 1.94
CA ILE A 127 9.97 -1.71 0.49
C ILE A 127 10.59 -0.45 -0.12
N TYR A 128 10.06 0.72 0.20
CA TYR A 128 10.55 2.00 -0.30
C TYR A 128 12.03 2.22 0.02
N LEU A 129 12.43 2.03 1.27
CA LEU A 129 13.83 2.18 1.68
C LEU A 129 14.74 1.11 1.06
N SER A 130 14.24 -0.10 0.84
CA SER A 130 15.00 -1.17 0.18
C SER A 130 15.29 -0.84 -1.29
N VAL A 131 14.30 -0.27 -1.97
CA VAL A 131 14.43 0.19 -3.36
C VAL A 131 15.40 1.38 -3.45
N GLN A 132 15.29 2.35 -2.55
CA GLN A 132 16.17 3.52 -2.55
C GLN A 132 17.62 3.22 -2.18
N ARG A 133 17.87 2.20 -1.35
CA ARG A 133 19.20 1.88 -0.83
C ARG A 133 19.87 0.70 -1.54
N GLY A 134 19.15 -0.02 -2.37
CA GLY A 134 19.69 -1.10 -3.18
C GLY A 134 20.61 -0.56 -4.27
N GLU A 135 21.90 -0.91 -4.22
CA GLU A 135 22.91 -0.50 -5.20
C GLU A 135 22.45 -0.76 -6.65
N SER A 136 21.97 -1.97 -6.90
CA SER A 136 21.50 -2.38 -8.23
C SER A 136 20.32 -1.58 -8.75
N VAL A 137 19.52 -0.99 -7.86
CA VAL A 137 18.37 -0.13 -8.25
C VAL A 137 18.86 1.29 -8.53
N VAL A 138 19.70 1.83 -7.65
CA VAL A 138 20.21 3.20 -7.76
C VAL A 138 21.07 3.37 -9.00
N GLU A 139 21.87 2.38 -9.37
CA GLU A 139 22.73 2.38 -10.55
C GLU A 139 22.07 1.77 -11.78
N GLY A 140 20.89 1.17 -11.59
CA GLY A 140 20.14 0.50 -12.63
C GLY A 140 19.52 1.43 -13.66
N THR A 141 19.26 0.87 -14.82
CA THR A 141 18.50 1.51 -15.89
C THR A 141 17.27 0.68 -16.21
N LEU A 142 16.17 1.33 -16.51
CA LEU A 142 14.94 0.70 -16.99
C LEU A 142 14.68 1.17 -18.42
N TRP A 143 14.80 0.26 -19.39
CA TRP A 143 14.66 0.59 -20.81
C TRP A 143 15.49 1.79 -21.27
N GLY A 144 16.72 1.91 -20.75
CA GLY A 144 17.62 3.03 -21.05
C GLY A 144 17.38 4.30 -20.23
N LEU A 145 16.36 4.31 -19.36
CA LEU A 145 16.10 5.42 -18.44
C LEU A 145 16.90 5.21 -17.14
N SER A 146 17.58 6.26 -16.70
CA SER A 146 18.29 6.25 -15.42
C SER A 146 17.31 6.34 -14.25
N LEU A 147 17.35 5.38 -13.33
CA LEU A 147 16.53 5.40 -12.12
C LEU A 147 16.97 6.44 -11.09
N LYS A 148 18.09 7.12 -11.33
CA LYS A 148 18.58 8.25 -10.51
C LYS A 148 17.76 9.53 -10.70
N GLN A 149 17.07 9.67 -11.83
CA GLN A 149 16.30 10.88 -12.15
C GLN A 149 14.85 10.73 -11.68
N THR A 150 14.29 11.83 -11.21
CA THR A 150 12.85 11.87 -10.95
C THR A 150 12.08 11.94 -12.27
N PRO A 151 10.88 11.34 -12.39
CA PRO A 151 10.08 11.41 -13.60
C PRO A 151 9.84 12.84 -14.10
N LEU A 152 9.69 13.79 -13.18
CA LEU A 152 9.50 15.20 -13.52
C LEU A 152 10.73 15.81 -14.19
N SER A 153 11.93 15.53 -13.65
CA SER A 153 13.16 16.05 -14.27
C SER A 153 13.44 15.42 -15.63
N GLY A 154 13.14 14.14 -15.82
CA GLY A 154 13.25 13.46 -17.11
C GLY A 154 12.31 14.06 -18.17
N ILE A 155 11.05 14.34 -17.81
CA ILE A 155 10.08 15.00 -18.70
C ILE A 155 10.56 16.40 -19.09
N LEU A 156 11.09 17.19 -18.15
CA LEU A 156 11.63 18.52 -18.42
C LEU A 156 12.86 18.50 -19.32
N ASN A 157 13.65 17.42 -19.28
CA ASN A 157 14.79 17.20 -20.16
C ASN A 157 14.42 16.65 -21.55
N GLY A 158 13.13 16.47 -21.83
CA GLY A 158 12.62 16.01 -23.13
C GLY A 158 12.60 14.48 -23.29
N GLU A 159 12.81 13.72 -22.24
CA GLU A 159 12.74 12.26 -22.25
C GLU A 159 11.28 11.78 -22.12
N TRP A 160 10.59 11.72 -23.25
CA TRP A 160 9.15 11.39 -23.33
C TRP A 160 8.77 10.02 -22.69
N LEU A 161 9.72 9.11 -22.54
CA LEU A 161 9.49 7.80 -21.97
C LEU A 161 9.11 7.88 -20.48
N TYR A 162 9.62 8.88 -19.75
CA TYR A 162 9.16 9.15 -18.36
C TYR A 162 7.69 9.57 -18.31
N LEU A 163 7.22 10.31 -19.32
CA LEU A 163 5.82 10.68 -19.43
C LEU A 163 4.92 9.45 -19.62
N VAL A 164 5.35 8.50 -20.48
CA VAL A 164 4.60 7.25 -20.71
C VAL A 164 4.50 6.43 -19.41
N ILE A 165 5.60 6.28 -18.69
CA ILE A 165 5.61 5.58 -17.40
C ILE A 165 4.70 6.29 -16.39
N PHE A 166 4.75 7.61 -16.32
CA PHE A 166 3.91 8.39 -15.41
C PHE A 166 2.42 8.23 -15.72
N VAL A 167 2.03 8.33 -16.99
CA VAL A 167 0.65 8.12 -17.43
C VAL A 167 0.18 6.69 -17.14
N PHE A 168 1.03 5.71 -17.42
CA PHE A 168 0.71 4.30 -17.13
C PHE A 168 0.50 4.08 -15.62
N MET A 169 1.35 4.61 -14.76
CA MET A 169 1.19 4.54 -13.31
C MET A 169 -0.10 5.22 -12.85
N ALA A 170 -0.42 6.40 -13.38
CA ALA A 170 -1.65 7.12 -13.07
C ALA A 170 -2.90 6.31 -13.47
N LEU A 171 -2.90 5.69 -14.64
CA LEU A 171 -4.01 4.82 -15.10
C LEU A 171 -4.16 3.59 -14.21
N CYS A 172 -3.06 2.93 -13.83
CA CYS A 172 -3.09 1.81 -12.89
C CYS A 172 -3.64 2.23 -11.52
N GLN A 173 -3.25 3.41 -11.04
CA GLN A 173 -3.73 3.95 -9.77
C GLN A 173 -5.24 4.24 -9.79
N ILE A 174 -5.71 4.90 -10.83
CA ILE A 174 -7.15 5.16 -11.03
C ILE A 174 -7.92 3.84 -11.14
N GLY A 175 -7.41 2.90 -11.93
CA GLY A 175 -8.02 1.56 -12.08
C GLY A 175 -8.14 0.82 -10.75
N SER A 176 -7.10 0.86 -9.92
CA SER A 176 -7.09 0.20 -8.61
C SER A 176 -8.10 0.80 -7.63
N MET A 177 -8.39 2.10 -7.75
CA MET A 177 -9.42 2.77 -6.93
C MET A 177 -10.84 2.53 -7.46
N MET A 178 -11.04 2.53 -8.77
CA MET A 178 -12.37 2.41 -9.38
C MET A 178 -12.87 0.97 -9.43
N LEU A 179 -11.98 -0.01 -9.59
CA LEU A 179 -12.35 -1.42 -9.75
C LEU A 179 -13.14 -1.98 -8.56
N PRO A 180 -12.74 -1.79 -7.29
CA PRO A 180 -13.52 -2.25 -6.14
C PRO A 180 -14.89 -1.59 -6.05
N GLN A 181 -14.98 -0.29 -6.36
CA GLN A 181 -16.25 0.44 -6.35
C GLN A 181 -17.20 -0.04 -7.44
N PHE A 182 -16.67 -0.29 -8.63
CA PHE A 182 -17.46 -0.81 -9.75
C PHE A 182 -17.99 -2.22 -9.45
N LEU A 183 -17.15 -3.09 -8.89
CA LEU A 183 -17.54 -4.44 -8.48
C LEU A 183 -18.59 -4.44 -7.37
N ALA A 184 -18.45 -3.55 -6.39
CA ALA A 184 -19.41 -3.40 -5.30
C ALA A 184 -20.77 -2.91 -5.81
N ASN A 185 -20.80 -1.92 -6.70
CA ASN A 185 -22.01 -1.41 -7.32
C ASN A 185 -22.71 -2.46 -8.22
N HIS A 186 -21.92 -3.28 -8.90
CA HIS A 186 -22.46 -4.34 -9.77
C HIS A 186 -23.09 -5.47 -8.94
N ARG A 187 -22.53 -5.80 -7.78
CA ARG A 187 -23.12 -6.77 -6.85
C ARG A 187 -24.41 -6.24 -6.21
N ALA A 188 -24.41 -5.00 -5.77
CA ALA A 188 -25.59 -4.35 -5.19
C ALA A 188 -26.78 -4.28 -6.19
N LYS A 189 -26.50 -4.14 -7.49
CA LYS A 189 -27.54 -4.19 -8.55
C LYS A 189 -28.07 -5.59 -8.85
N LYS A 190 -27.33 -6.63 -8.51
CA LYS A 190 -27.74 -8.03 -8.73
C LYS A 190 -28.59 -8.58 -7.60
N GLU A 191 -28.49 -7.96 -6.42
CA GLU A 191 -29.20 -8.36 -5.19
C GLU A 191 -30.47 -7.52 -4.93
N ALA A 192 -30.72 -6.49 -5.74
CA ALA A 192 -31.92 -5.65 -5.75
C ALA A 192 -32.89 -6.10 -6.86
#